data_10e9cc4254e1ea28094f4f27e566d5be
#
_entry.id   10e9cc4254e1ea28094f4f27e566d5be
#
_cell.length_a   1.000
_cell.length_b   1.000
_cell.length_c   1.000
_cell.angle_alpha   90.00
_cell.angle_beta   90.00
_cell.angle_gamma   90.00
#
_symmetry.space_group_name_H-M   'P 1'
#
loop_
_entity.id
_entity.type
_entity.pdbx_description
1 polymer ?
#
loop_
_entity_poly.entity_id
_entity_poly.type
_entity_poly.pdbx_seq_one_letter_code
_entity_poly.pdbx_strand_id
1 'polypeptide(L)'
;AGRWAHPYIDKVMETDVANTWSGNDMFAYCKNNDNRLYITGRIIASLTGHTDEYCYKYDTVKTYFEGSADQIKQVVCYATGGGRSSIFVLMNDGSVWGIGANEHKLISNSKKKNYRSFVKIIDGGVTQIAASREQIAVVKEDNTLWIWGRDMKKSKRKYSATPKKIADNVSEVAVSTYQIYDRYPIVVYLKKDGSAYGMGYNYTDKNEGFAVFTDKYKKGWNRKPVLLMKNVKHVYAATNATLMLTNKKELYWTGSQGWYGGCEGAKY
;
A
#
# COMPACT_ATOMS: atom_id res chain seq x y z
N ALA A 1 15.39 -10.05 -23.12
CA ALA A 1 14.18 -9.56 -22.46
C ALA A 1 13.01 -10.35 -23.00
N GLY A 2 12.57 -11.37 -22.25
CA GLY A 2 11.43 -12.19 -22.62
C GLY A 2 10.15 -11.34 -22.52
N ARG A 3 9.50 -11.13 -23.65
CA ARG A 3 8.14 -10.62 -23.68
C ARG A 3 7.22 -11.72 -23.12
N TRP A 4 6.78 -11.56 -21.90
CA TRP A 4 5.60 -12.25 -21.40
C TRP A 4 4.36 -11.48 -21.88
N ALA A 5 4.15 -11.44 -23.18
CA ALA A 5 2.92 -10.92 -23.75
C ALA A 5 1.81 -11.93 -23.44
N HIS A 6 0.97 -11.61 -22.46
CA HIS A 6 -0.20 -12.44 -22.19
C HIS A 6 -1.29 -12.05 -23.17
N PRO A 7 -1.91 -13.02 -23.90
CA PRO A 7 -2.91 -12.72 -24.95
C PRO A 7 -4.16 -11.97 -24.44
N TYR A 8 -4.31 -11.83 -23.13
CA TYR A 8 -5.41 -11.07 -22.52
C TYR A 8 -5.03 -9.62 -22.20
N ILE A 9 -3.74 -9.27 -22.12
CA ILE A 9 -3.31 -7.85 -21.98
C ILE A 9 -3.66 -7.10 -23.25
N ASP A 10 -3.47 -7.72 -24.39
CA ASP A 10 -3.77 -7.09 -25.68
C ASP A 10 -5.26 -6.78 -25.82
N LYS A 11 -6.15 -7.68 -25.35
CA LYS A 11 -7.60 -7.42 -25.36
C LYS A 11 -8.07 -6.29 -24.44
N VAL A 12 -7.40 -6.06 -23.32
CA VAL A 12 -7.72 -4.93 -22.43
C VAL A 12 -7.13 -3.63 -22.97
N MET A 13 -5.98 -3.71 -23.63
CA MET A 13 -5.34 -2.56 -24.27
C MET A 13 -6.01 -2.17 -25.60
N GLU A 14 -6.75 -3.10 -26.24
CA GLU A 14 -7.60 -2.82 -27.40
C GLU A 14 -8.90 -2.10 -27.03
N THR A 15 -9.30 -2.12 -25.76
CA THR A 15 -10.42 -1.30 -25.28
C THR A 15 -9.86 0.03 -24.79
N ASP A 16 -10.49 1.13 -25.18
CA ASP A 16 -10.15 2.49 -24.76
C ASP A 16 -10.00 2.58 -23.24
N VAL A 17 -8.76 2.56 -22.77
CA VAL A 17 -8.45 2.65 -21.33
C VAL A 17 -8.49 4.10 -20.89
N ALA A 18 -9.50 4.47 -20.12
CA ALA A 18 -9.66 5.84 -19.64
C ALA A 18 -8.63 6.21 -18.55
N ASN A 19 -8.32 5.29 -17.65
CA ASN A 19 -7.32 5.46 -16.61
C ASN A 19 -6.61 4.14 -16.31
N THR A 20 -5.29 4.19 -16.24
CA THR A 20 -4.46 3.05 -15.80
C THR A 20 -3.83 3.39 -14.45
N TRP A 21 -4.04 2.52 -13.48
CA TRP A 21 -3.34 2.55 -12.20
C TRP A 21 -2.34 1.39 -12.19
N SER A 22 -1.08 1.67 -11.89
CA SER A 22 -0.06 0.63 -11.78
C SER A 22 -0.18 -0.11 -10.45
N GLY A 23 -0.17 -1.43 -10.52
CA GLY A 23 -0.02 -2.29 -9.37
C GLY A 23 1.45 -2.57 -9.03
N ASN A 24 1.70 -3.67 -8.34
CA ASN A 24 3.02 -4.24 -8.16
C ASN A 24 3.26 -5.41 -9.15
N ASP A 25 4.38 -6.12 -9.02
CA ASP A 25 4.75 -7.26 -9.89
C ASP A 25 3.68 -8.36 -10.00
N MET A 26 2.68 -8.34 -9.15
CA MET A 26 1.71 -9.39 -8.99
C MET A 26 0.37 -9.11 -9.63
N PHE A 27 0.05 -7.86 -9.94
CA PHE A 27 -1.16 -7.50 -10.65
C PHE A 27 -1.16 -6.06 -11.19
N ALA A 28 -2.03 -5.84 -12.15
CA ALA A 28 -2.36 -4.54 -12.70
C ALA A 28 -3.88 -4.36 -12.72
N TYR A 29 -4.34 -3.14 -12.80
CA TYR A 29 -5.74 -2.81 -12.91
C TYR A 29 -5.90 -1.54 -13.75
N CYS A 30 -7.04 -1.45 -14.42
CA CYS A 30 -7.40 -0.29 -15.21
C CYS A 30 -8.91 -0.05 -15.16
N LYS A 31 -9.30 1.17 -15.44
CA LYS A 31 -10.68 1.54 -15.74
C LYS A 31 -10.82 1.70 -17.25
N ASN A 32 -11.85 1.14 -17.84
CA ASN A 32 -12.15 1.35 -19.24
C ASN A 32 -13.29 2.39 -19.44
N ASN A 33 -13.62 2.69 -20.71
CA ASN A 33 -14.65 3.65 -21.04
C ASN A 33 -16.08 3.17 -20.72
N ASP A 34 -16.28 1.86 -20.49
CA ASP A 34 -17.57 1.32 -20.00
C ASP A 34 -17.78 1.58 -18.50
N ASN A 35 -16.90 2.33 -17.86
CA ASN A 35 -16.97 2.61 -16.44
C ASN A 35 -16.83 1.35 -15.56
N ARG A 36 -15.95 0.44 -15.95
CA ARG A 36 -15.65 -0.81 -15.26
C ARG A 36 -14.21 -0.84 -14.75
N LEU A 37 -14.01 -1.43 -13.58
CA LEU A 37 -12.68 -1.73 -13.03
C LEU A 37 -12.24 -3.13 -13.48
N TYR A 38 -11.11 -3.20 -14.16
CA TYR A 38 -10.47 -4.46 -14.56
C TYR A 38 -9.24 -4.73 -13.71
N ILE A 39 -9.08 -5.97 -13.30
CA ILE A 39 -7.95 -6.43 -12.48
C ILE A 39 -7.34 -7.67 -13.10
N THR A 40 -6.03 -7.77 -13.09
CA THR A 40 -5.28 -8.94 -13.54
C THR A 40 -4.16 -9.29 -12.57
N GLY A 41 -3.70 -10.52 -12.59
CA GLY A 41 -2.56 -11.01 -11.83
C GLY A 41 -2.90 -11.99 -10.73
N ARG A 42 -1.95 -12.27 -9.86
CA ARG A 42 -2.06 -13.30 -8.82
C ARG A 42 -3.19 -13.11 -7.82
N ILE A 43 -3.72 -11.92 -7.70
CA ILE A 43 -4.86 -11.66 -6.81
C ILE A 43 -6.09 -12.44 -7.24
N ILE A 44 -6.24 -12.74 -8.53
CA ILE A 44 -7.37 -13.50 -9.06
C ILE A 44 -7.46 -14.88 -8.41
N ALA A 45 -6.34 -15.54 -8.16
CA ALA A 45 -6.32 -16.81 -7.44
C ALA A 45 -6.95 -16.68 -6.02
N SER A 46 -6.68 -15.59 -5.34
CA SER A 46 -7.29 -15.30 -4.03
C SER A 46 -8.78 -15.01 -4.11
N LEU A 47 -9.25 -14.42 -5.21
CA LEU A 47 -10.64 -14.04 -5.42
C LEU A 47 -11.49 -15.22 -5.92
N THR A 48 -10.93 -16.04 -6.81
CA THR A 48 -11.66 -17.15 -7.45
C THR A 48 -11.54 -18.48 -6.70
N GLY A 49 -10.54 -18.58 -5.81
CA GLY A 49 -10.24 -19.82 -5.09
C GLY A 49 -9.46 -20.86 -5.94
N HIS A 50 -9.02 -20.50 -7.14
CA HIS A 50 -8.10 -21.32 -7.91
C HIS A 50 -6.71 -21.29 -7.27
N THR A 51 -6.14 -22.47 -7.03
CA THR A 51 -4.82 -22.63 -6.40
C THR A 51 -3.66 -22.56 -7.38
N ASP A 52 -3.93 -22.48 -8.69
CA ASP A 52 -2.89 -22.35 -9.69
C ASP A 52 -2.15 -21.04 -9.48
N GLU A 53 -0.89 -21.14 -9.06
CA GLU A 53 0.00 -20.01 -8.80
C GLU A 53 0.21 -19.09 -10.00
N TYR A 54 -0.28 -19.48 -11.16
CA TYR A 54 -0.10 -18.84 -12.47
C TYR A 54 -1.41 -18.46 -13.15
N CYS A 55 -2.49 -18.21 -12.37
CA CYS A 55 -3.73 -17.69 -12.96
C CYS A 55 -3.51 -16.29 -13.53
N TYR A 56 -3.11 -16.23 -14.76
CA TYR A 56 -3.00 -15.02 -15.59
C TYR A 56 -4.32 -14.66 -16.29
N LYS A 57 -5.45 -15.23 -15.88
CA LYS A 57 -6.73 -14.84 -16.45
C LYS A 57 -7.11 -13.44 -15.97
N TYR A 58 -7.38 -12.56 -16.91
CA TYR A 58 -8.24 -11.42 -16.66
C TYR A 58 -9.61 -11.95 -16.25
N ASP A 59 -9.85 -12.00 -14.97
CA ASP A 59 -11.22 -12.03 -14.54
C ASP A 59 -11.67 -10.57 -14.51
N THR A 60 -12.59 -10.27 -15.40
CA THR A 60 -13.31 -9.01 -15.30
C THR A 60 -13.95 -9.03 -13.93
N VAL A 61 -13.56 -8.08 -13.09
CA VAL A 61 -14.26 -7.83 -11.81
C VAL A 61 -15.62 -7.21 -12.19
N LYS A 62 -16.37 -7.96 -13.00
CA LYS A 62 -17.63 -7.55 -13.62
C LYS A 62 -18.70 -7.13 -12.64
N THR A 63 -18.54 -7.51 -11.38
CA THR A 63 -19.59 -7.34 -10.37
C THR A 63 -19.25 -6.29 -9.33
N TYR A 64 -18.03 -5.72 -9.37
CA TYR A 64 -17.61 -4.75 -8.37
C TYR A 64 -17.49 -3.39 -9.05
N PHE A 65 -18.29 -2.43 -8.66
CA PHE A 65 -18.29 -1.07 -9.23
C PHE A 65 -18.66 -0.99 -10.72
N GLU A 66 -19.48 -1.96 -11.23
CA GLU A 66 -20.05 -1.87 -12.58
C GLU A 66 -20.91 -0.61 -12.68
N GLY A 67 -20.63 0.23 -13.68
CA GLY A 67 -21.29 1.52 -13.85
C GLY A 67 -20.90 2.61 -12.86
N SER A 68 -19.94 2.36 -11.96
CA SER A 68 -19.52 3.34 -10.94
C SER A 68 -18.01 3.44 -10.73
N ALA A 69 -17.21 2.92 -11.66
CA ALA A 69 -15.75 2.99 -11.57
C ALA A 69 -15.20 4.42 -11.70
N ASP A 70 -15.97 5.37 -12.25
CA ASP A 70 -15.67 6.80 -12.24
C ASP A 70 -15.72 7.42 -10.84
N GLN A 71 -16.41 6.78 -9.91
CA GLN A 71 -16.44 7.17 -8.50
C GLN A 71 -15.22 6.71 -7.71
N ILE A 72 -14.31 5.96 -8.33
CA ILE A 72 -13.07 5.51 -7.69
C ILE A 72 -12.05 6.65 -7.69
N LYS A 73 -11.65 7.07 -6.49
CA LYS A 73 -10.63 8.09 -6.26
C LYS A 73 -9.22 7.50 -6.24
N GLN A 74 -9.04 6.36 -5.56
CA GLN A 74 -7.74 5.72 -5.38
C GLN A 74 -7.90 4.22 -5.25
N VAL A 75 -6.98 3.46 -5.85
CA VAL A 75 -6.86 2.03 -5.63
C VAL A 75 -5.48 1.76 -5.04
N VAL A 76 -5.43 0.99 -3.98
CA VAL A 76 -4.19 0.47 -3.41
C VAL A 76 -4.27 -1.03 -3.28
N CYS A 77 -3.16 -1.66 -3.50
CA CYS A 77 -3.09 -3.09 -3.56
C CYS A 77 -1.86 -3.62 -2.86
N TYR A 78 -2.03 -4.80 -2.34
CA TYR A 78 -0.95 -5.56 -1.79
C TYR A 78 -1.03 -7.00 -2.33
N ALA A 79 0.04 -7.48 -2.93
CA ALA A 79 0.13 -8.85 -3.41
C ALA A 79 1.40 -9.54 -2.92
N THR A 80 1.27 -10.79 -2.50
CA THR A 80 2.40 -11.72 -2.24
C THR A 80 2.18 -13.02 -2.96
N GLY A 81 3.26 -13.75 -3.17
CA GLY A 81 3.17 -15.16 -3.54
C GLY A 81 2.29 -15.94 -2.55
N GLY A 82 1.51 -16.91 -3.04
CA GLY A 82 0.70 -17.79 -2.21
C GLY A 82 -0.71 -17.27 -1.84
N GLY A 83 -1.35 -16.47 -2.70
CA GLY A 83 -2.79 -16.18 -2.58
C GLY A 83 -3.19 -15.25 -1.42
N ARG A 84 -2.26 -14.44 -0.90
CA ARG A 84 -2.50 -13.53 0.22
C ARG A 84 -2.55 -12.07 -0.22
N SER A 85 -3.30 -11.81 -1.26
CA SER A 85 -3.40 -10.50 -1.88
C SER A 85 -4.68 -9.79 -1.48
N SER A 86 -4.65 -8.47 -1.41
CA SER A 86 -5.81 -7.64 -1.10
C SER A 86 -5.79 -6.38 -1.93
N ILE A 87 -6.98 -5.91 -2.30
CA ILE A 87 -7.20 -4.62 -2.95
C ILE A 87 -8.08 -3.78 -2.06
N PHE A 88 -7.76 -2.51 -1.96
CA PHE A 88 -8.56 -1.51 -1.28
C PHE A 88 -8.87 -0.38 -2.25
N VAL A 89 -10.12 0.07 -2.23
CA VAL A 89 -10.63 1.13 -3.09
C VAL A 89 -11.15 2.26 -2.21
N LEU A 90 -10.66 3.45 -2.46
CA LEU A 90 -11.20 4.69 -1.91
C LEU A 90 -12.11 5.31 -2.96
N MET A 91 -13.36 5.55 -2.60
CA MET A 91 -14.34 6.20 -3.45
C MET A 91 -14.32 7.72 -3.28
N ASN A 92 -14.94 8.46 -4.21
CA ASN A 92 -15.03 9.92 -4.15
C ASN A 92 -15.83 10.43 -2.94
N ASP A 93 -16.78 9.62 -2.43
CA ASP A 93 -17.54 9.90 -1.21
C ASP A 93 -16.74 9.67 0.09
N GLY A 94 -15.46 9.31 -0.04
CA GLY A 94 -14.58 8.99 1.08
C GLY A 94 -14.79 7.62 1.71
N SER A 95 -15.67 6.78 1.15
CA SER A 95 -15.83 5.39 1.60
C SER A 95 -14.64 4.54 1.15
N VAL A 96 -14.29 3.55 1.99
CA VAL A 96 -13.21 2.60 1.72
C VAL A 96 -13.77 1.19 1.64
N TRP A 97 -13.41 0.49 0.59
CA TRP A 97 -13.82 -0.88 0.33
C TRP A 97 -12.61 -1.79 0.19
N GLY A 98 -12.74 -3.05 0.60
CA GLY A 98 -11.66 -4.04 0.52
C GLY A 98 -12.12 -5.40 0.07
N ILE A 99 -11.25 -6.11 -0.66
CA ILE A 99 -11.45 -7.47 -1.14
C ILE A 99 -10.14 -8.26 -1.02
N GLY A 100 -10.22 -9.57 -0.87
CA GLY A 100 -9.07 -10.48 -0.80
C GLY A 100 -8.77 -10.96 0.61
N ALA A 101 -7.49 -11.14 0.91
CA ALA A 101 -7.02 -11.76 2.15
C ALA A 101 -7.30 -10.92 3.40
N ASN A 102 -7.74 -11.56 4.47
CA ASN A 102 -8.05 -10.94 5.76
C ASN A 102 -7.30 -11.58 6.94
N GLU A 103 -6.23 -12.29 6.66
CA GLU A 103 -5.42 -12.94 7.71
C GLU A 103 -4.85 -11.92 8.70
N HIS A 104 -4.51 -10.73 8.21
CA HIS A 104 -3.96 -9.62 9.00
C HIS A 104 -5.02 -8.61 9.49
N LYS A 105 -6.31 -8.97 9.38
CA LYS A 105 -7.43 -8.13 9.81
C LYS A 105 -7.43 -6.74 9.16
N LEU A 106 -7.12 -6.69 7.87
CA LEU A 106 -7.16 -5.43 7.12
C LEU A 106 -8.59 -5.07 6.68
N ILE A 107 -9.45 -6.09 6.46
CA ILE A 107 -10.83 -5.89 6.00
C ILE A 107 -11.82 -5.93 7.17
N SER A 108 -11.71 -6.93 8.05
CA SER A 108 -12.62 -7.06 9.21
C SER A 108 -12.01 -7.84 10.36
N ASN A 109 -12.61 -7.73 11.55
CA ASN A 109 -12.26 -8.54 12.73
C ASN A 109 -12.84 -9.97 12.70
N SER A 110 -13.63 -10.34 11.68
CA SER A 110 -14.20 -11.68 11.56
C SER A 110 -13.11 -12.76 11.42
N LYS A 111 -13.48 -14.02 11.66
CA LYS A 111 -12.58 -15.16 11.44
C LYS A 111 -12.40 -15.52 9.96
N LYS A 112 -13.18 -14.93 9.07
CA LYS A 112 -13.09 -15.15 7.63
C LYS A 112 -11.71 -14.75 7.12
N LYS A 113 -11.02 -15.67 6.44
CA LYS A 113 -9.63 -15.47 5.96
C LYS A 113 -9.55 -14.76 4.62
N ASN A 114 -10.60 -14.82 3.82
CA ASN A 114 -10.63 -14.24 2.49
C ASN A 114 -12.03 -13.73 2.14
N TYR A 115 -12.11 -12.58 1.50
CA TYR A 115 -13.33 -11.98 0.97
C TYR A 115 -13.29 -12.04 -0.55
N ARG A 116 -14.29 -12.66 -1.17
CA ARG A 116 -14.44 -12.80 -2.62
C ARG A 116 -15.32 -11.71 -3.25
N SER A 117 -15.82 -10.80 -2.42
CA SER A 117 -16.59 -9.62 -2.80
C SER A 117 -16.08 -8.44 -2.02
N PHE A 118 -16.17 -7.22 -2.58
CA PHE A 118 -15.82 -6.03 -1.85
C PHE A 118 -16.71 -5.85 -0.62
N VAL A 119 -16.07 -5.52 0.48
CA VAL A 119 -16.71 -5.20 1.75
C VAL A 119 -16.40 -3.76 2.07
N LYS A 120 -17.43 -2.99 2.43
CA LYS A 120 -17.22 -1.63 2.92
C LYS A 120 -16.55 -1.69 4.29
N ILE A 121 -15.42 -1.00 4.43
CA ILE A 121 -14.60 -0.95 5.64
C ILE A 121 -14.85 0.35 6.41
N ILE A 122 -14.98 1.46 5.68
CA ILE A 122 -15.25 2.80 6.20
C ILE A 122 -16.37 3.42 5.37
N ASP A 123 -17.35 4.04 6.03
CA ASP A 123 -18.52 4.59 5.37
C ASP A 123 -18.25 5.90 4.61
N GLY A 124 -17.24 6.68 5.01
CA GLY A 124 -16.90 7.95 4.37
C GLY A 124 -15.83 8.74 5.11
N GLY A 125 -15.56 9.96 4.61
CA GLY A 125 -14.66 10.92 5.27
C GLY A 125 -13.17 10.60 5.12
N VAL A 126 -12.77 9.71 4.20
CA VAL A 126 -11.37 9.41 3.90
C VAL A 126 -10.92 10.20 2.68
N THR A 127 -9.75 10.81 2.76
CA THR A 127 -9.13 11.58 1.66
C THR A 127 -8.00 10.85 0.98
N GLN A 128 -7.30 9.97 1.69
CA GLN A 128 -6.20 9.15 1.18
C GLN A 128 -6.13 7.81 1.90
N ILE A 129 -5.74 6.77 1.17
CA ILE A 129 -5.48 5.42 1.68
C ILE A 129 -4.08 4.95 1.26
N ALA A 130 -3.40 4.24 2.15
CA ALA A 130 -2.18 3.49 1.86
C ALA A 130 -2.28 2.12 2.52
N ALA A 131 -1.74 1.09 1.88
CA ALA A 131 -1.79 -0.26 2.40
C ALA A 131 -0.51 -1.06 2.10
N SER A 132 -0.22 -1.98 3.00
CA SER A 132 0.79 -3.02 2.84
C SER A 132 0.23 -4.35 3.33
N ARG A 133 1.03 -5.39 3.35
CA ARG A 133 0.60 -6.74 3.80
C ARG A 133 -0.06 -6.76 5.18
N GLU A 134 0.51 -6.05 6.13
CA GLU A 134 0.12 -6.13 7.53
C GLU A 134 -0.50 -4.83 8.07
N GLN A 135 -0.55 -3.77 7.25
CA GLN A 135 -0.94 -2.45 7.71
C GLN A 135 -1.75 -1.69 6.67
N ILE A 136 -2.78 -1.05 7.11
CA ILE A 136 -3.53 -0.03 6.38
C ILE A 136 -3.43 1.30 7.12
N ALA A 137 -3.39 2.38 6.38
CA ALA A 137 -3.41 3.73 6.89
C ALA A 137 -4.36 4.60 6.07
N VAL A 138 -5.09 5.48 6.71
CA VAL A 138 -5.96 6.45 6.06
C VAL A 138 -5.76 7.83 6.66
N VAL A 139 -5.82 8.84 5.79
CA VAL A 139 -5.98 10.24 6.20
C VAL A 139 -7.45 10.60 6.02
N LYS A 140 -8.05 11.20 7.02
CA LYS A 140 -9.44 11.66 6.99
C LYS A 140 -9.55 13.14 6.60
N GLU A 141 -10.76 13.59 6.28
CA GLU A 141 -11.06 14.98 5.93
C GLU A 141 -10.69 15.98 7.04
N ASP A 142 -10.75 15.55 8.30
CA ASP A 142 -10.30 16.34 9.46
C ASP A 142 -8.77 16.34 9.64
N ASN A 143 -8.03 15.78 8.67
CA ASN A 143 -6.57 15.63 8.64
C ASN A 143 -6.02 14.75 9.77
N THR A 144 -6.80 13.84 10.29
CA THR A 144 -6.33 12.84 11.23
C THR A 144 -5.82 11.60 10.49
N LEU A 145 -4.73 11.01 11.00
CA LEU A 145 -4.18 9.75 10.53
C LEU A 145 -4.66 8.60 11.40
N TRP A 146 -5.22 7.58 10.77
CA TRP A 146 -5.65 6.34 11.40
C TRP A 146 -4.99 5.14 10.76
N ILE A 147 -4.60 4.15 11.59
CA ILE A 147 -4.00 2.90 11.12
C ILE A 147 -4.69 1.71 11.76
N TRP A 148 -4.68 0.57 11.04
CA TRP A 148 -5.08 -0.73 11.57
C TRP A 148 -4.37 -1.87 10.84
N GLY A 149 -4.63 -3.11 11.28
CA GLY A 149 -3.90 -4.30 10.90
C GLY A 149 -2.98 -4.71 12.04
N ARG A 150 -1.68 -4.70 11.84
CA ARG A 150 -0.71 -5.07 12.86
C ARG A 150 -0.67 -4.08 14.01
N ASP A 151 -0.71 -4.61 15.24
CA ASP A 151 -0.46 -3.79 16.44
C ASP A 151 1.03 -3.47 16.57
N MET A 152 1.41 -2.27 16.18
CA MET A 152 2.79 -1.79 16.24
C MET A 152 3.36 -1.67 17.66
N LYS A 153 2.49 -1.67 18.69
CA LYS A 153 2.90 -1.57 20.09
C LYS A 153 3.32 -2.91 20.70
N LYS A 154 3.05 -4.04 19.99
CA LYS A 154 3.32 -5.37 20.49
C LYS A 154 4.40 -6.09 19.69
N SER A 155 5.37 -6.69 20.38
CA SER A 155 6.40 -7.54 19.76
C SER A 155 5.78 -8.82 19.18
N LYS A 156 4.79 -9.41 19.86
CA LYS A 156 4.00 -10.53 19.33
C LYS A 156 3.05 -10.03 18.25
N ARG A 157 2.93 -10.78 17.16
CA ARG A 157 1.99 -10.46 16.07
C ARG A 157 0.56 -10.49 16.59
N LYS A 158 -0.04 -9.33 16.65
CA LYS A 158 -1.46 -9.17 16.93
C LYS A 158 -2.06 -8.25 15.87
N TYR A 159 -3.21 -8.65 15.35
CA TYR A 159 -3.89 -7.94 14.27
C TYR A 159 -5.29 -7.55 14.71
N SER A 160 -5.76 -6.41 14.25
CA SER A 160 -7.11 -5.90 14.48
C SER A 160 -7.54 -5.03 13.31
N ALA A 161 -8.79 -5.15 12.87
CA ALA A 161 -9.41 -4.25 11.91
C ALA A 161 -9.98 -2.98 12.56
N THR A 162 -9.73 -2.76 13.84
CA THR A 162 -10.17 -1.54 14.53
C THR A 162 -9.18 -0.41 14.30
N PRO A 163 -9.56 0.67 13.60
CA PRO A 163 -8.69 1.81 13.37
C PRO A 163 -8.24 2.47 14.67
N LYS A 164 -6.97 2.90 14.70
CA LYS A 164 -6.38 3.66 15.81
C LYS A 164 -5.83 4.96 15.29
N LYS A 165 -6.20 6.07 15.93
CA LYS A 165 -5.66 7.39 15.63
C LYS A 165 -4.18 7.46 16.03
N ILE A 166 -3.36 8.00 15.13
CA ILE A 166 -1.90 8.13 15.30
C ILE A 166 -1.46 9.58 15.42
N ALA A 167 -2.01 10.44 14.56
CA ALA A 167 -1.60 11.84 14.48
C ALA A 167 -2.73 12.75 14.00
N ASP A 168 -2.54 14.03 14.26
CA ASP A 168 -3.33 15.15 13.76
C ASP A 168 -2.52 15.98 12.77
N ASN A 169 -3.22 16.78 11.95
CA ASN A 169 -2.64 17.68 10.97
C ASN A 169 -1.80 16.95 9.90
N VAL A 170 -2.25 15.79 9.47
CA VAL A 170 -1.59 14.96 8.45
C VAL A 170 -2.13 15.29 7.05
N SER A 171 -1.23 15.46 6.09
CA SER A 171 -1.56 15.71 4.67
C SER A 171 -1.33 14.48 3.79
N GLU A 172 -0.35 13.65 4.11
CA GLU A 172 -0.01 12.44 3.33
C GLU A 172 0.38 11.27 4.22
N VAL A 173 0.14 10.06 3.71
CA VAL A 173 0.62 8.84 4.34
C VAL A 173 1.11 7.84 3.28
N ALA A 174 2.19 7.16 3.59
CA ALA A 174 2.71 6.02 2.83
C ALA A 174 2.98 4.84 3.78
N VAL A 175 2.73 3.63 3.30
CA VAL A 175 2.92 2.40 4.06
C VAL A 175 3.67 1.39 3.22
N SER A 176 4.63 0.73 3.81
CA SER A 176 5.34 -0.38 3.18
C SER A 176 5.63 -1.51 4.16
N THR A 177 6.16 -2.60 3.67
CA THR A 177 6.65 -3.74 4.46
C THR A 177 8.04 -4.12 4.01
N TYR A 178 8.88 -4.53 4.94
CA TYR A 178 10.21 -5.05 4.63
C TYR A 178 10.12 -6.39 3.89
N GLN A 179 10.77 -6.49 2.73
CA GLN A 179 10.56 -7.55 1.75
C GLN A 179 11.02 -8.95 2.20
N ILE A 180 12.18 -9.07 2.84
CA ILE A 180 12.80 -10.38 3.11
C ILE A 180 11.94 -11.25 4.03
N TYR A 181 11.16 -10.64 4.91
CA TYR A 181 10.31 -11.36 5.86
C TYR A 181 8.84 -10.95 5.79
N ASP A 182 8.46 -10.01 4.92
CA ASP A 182 7.08 -9.50 4.77
C ASP A 182 6.36 -9.24 6.12
N ARG A 183 7.13 -8.83 7.15
CA ARG A 183 6.66 -8.93 8.53
C ARG A 183 6.80 -7.66 9.34
N TYR A 184 7.38 -6.63 8.74
CA TYR A 184 7.74 -5.41 9.48
C TYR A 184 7.20 -4.18 8.75
N PRO A 185 5.94 -3.81 9.01
CA PRO A 185 5.37 -2.63 8.38
C PRO A 185 6.06 -1.36 8.87
N ILE A 186 6.17 -0.43 7.96
CA ILE A 186 6.57 0.94 8.21
C ILE A 186 5.45 1.87 7.73
N VAL A 187 5.20 2.90 8.50
CA VAL A 187 4.27 3.99 8.17
C VAL A 187 5.06 5.27 8.18
N VAL A 188 5.05 5.98 7.06
CA VAL A 188 5.63 7.31 6.93
C VAL A 188 4.50 8.28 6.63
N TYR A 189 4.49 9.42 7.28
CA TYR A 189 3.47 10.42 7.04
C TYR A 189 4.01 11.84 7.10
N LEU A 190 3.36 12.72 6.36
CA LEU A 190 3.68 14.12 6.28
C LEU A 190 2.61 14.94 7.02
N LYS A 191 3.03 15.85 7.86
CA LYS A 191 2.16 16.86 8.44
C LYS A 191 2.03 18.08 7.53
N LYS A 192 0.96 18.84 7.71
CA LYS A 192 0.69 20.08 6.97
C LYS A 192 1.77 21.15 7.13
N ASP A 193 2.54 21.10 8.21
CA ASP A 193 3.67 22.00 8.47
C ASP A 193 4.96 21.58 7.74
N GLY A 194 4.90 20.54 6.91
CA GLY A 194 6.05 20.01 6.16
C GLY A 194 6.96 19.10 7.00
N SER A 195 6.54 18.67 8.18
CA SER A 195 7.30 17.72 9.01
C SER A 195 6.94 16.29 8.64
N ALA A 196 7.92 15.49 8.21
CA ALA A 196 7.79 14.07 7.92
C ALA A 196 8.11 13.22 9.14
N TYR A 197 7.29 12.21 9.39
CA TYR A 197 7.43 11.29 10.52
C TYR A 197 7.40 9.84 10.03
N GLY A 198 8.09 8.96 10.75
CA GLY A 198 8.07 7.53 10.54
C GLY A 198 7.77 6.76 11.81
N MET A 199 7.11 5.60 11.67
CA MET A 199 6.92 4.63 12.75
C MET A 199 6.90 3.22 12.20
N GLY A 200 7.17 2.24 13.06
CA GLY A 200 7.28 0.83 12.67
C GLY A 200 8.68 0.30 12.85
N TYR A 201 9.06 -0.67 12.04
CA TYR A 201 10.33 -1.36 12.20
C TYR A 201 11.45 -0.64 11.46
N ASN A 202 12.39 -0.05 12.20
CA ASN A 202 13.61 0.49 11.63
C ASN A 202 14.63 -0.64 11.45
N TYR A 203 14.66 -1.22 10.26
CA TYR A 203 15.65 -2.22 9.91
C TYR A 203 16.99 -1.54 9.63
N THR A 204 18.04 -2.04 10.24
CA THR A 204 19.40 -1.65 9.92
C THR A 204 20.20 -2.92 9.64
N ASP A 205 20.84 -3.02 8.51
CA ASP A 205 21.83 -4.05 8.26
C ASP A 205 23.12 -3.68 8.99
N LYS A 206 23.67 -4.65 9.73
CA LYS A 206 24.93 -4.43 10.48
C LYS A 206 26.14 -4.24 9.56
N ASN A 207 26.06 -4.79 8.35
CA ASN A 207 27.17 -4.80 7.41
C ASN A 207 27.10 -3.67 6.38
N GLU A 208 25.90 -3.11 6.14
CA GLU A 208 25.65 -2.15 5.05
C GLU A 208 25.18 -0.77 5.53
N GLY A 209 24.89 -0.61 6.82
CA GLY A 209 24.58 0.70 7.42
C GLY A 209 23.22 1.29 7.03
N PHE A 210 22.33 0.51 6.42
CA PHE A 210 21.06 1.01 5.92
C PHE A 210 19.99 1.02 7.01
N ALA A 211 19.44 2.19 7.29
CA ALA A 211 18.29 2.36 8.17
C ALA A 211 17.07 2.82 7.37
N VAL A 212 15.92 2.15 7.53
CA VAL A 212 14.68 2.51 6.82
C VAL A 212 14.18 3.91 7.18
N PHE A 213 14.47 4.38 8.40
CA PHE A 213 14.22 5.77 8.78
C PHE A 213 15.53 6.57 8.67
N THR A 214 16.25 6.73 9.77
CA THR A 214 17.61 7.28 9.78
C THR A 214 18.43 6.49 10.79
N ASP A 215 19.73 6.50 10.65
CA ASP A 215 20.66 5.79 11.54
C ASP A 215 20.61 6.28 12.98
N LYS A 216 20.23 7.54 13.21
CA LYS A 216 20.07 8.11 14.56
C LYS A 216 18.90 7.52 15.35
N TYR A 217 18.00 6.75 14.71
CA TYR A 217 16.88 6.12 15.40
C TYR A 217 17.18 4.66 15.73
N LYS A 218 16.56 4.23 16.84
CA LYS A 218 16.77 2.88 17.36
C LYS A 218 16.46 1.82 16.32
N LYS A 219 17.38 0.89 16.12
CA LYS A 219 17.14 -0.37 15.41
C LYS A 219 15.96 -1.11 16.04
N GLY A 220 15.08 -1.67 15.24
CA GLY A 220 13.90 -2.41 15.68
C GLY A 220 12.64 -1.56 15.71
N TRP A 221 11.72 -1.84 16.64
CA TRP A 221 10.41 -1.21 16.67
C TRP A 221 10.45 0.22 17.23
N ASN A 222 10.16 1.19 16.40
CA ASN A 222 9.78 2.55 16.76
C ASN A 222 8.25 2.61 16.86
N ARG A 223 7.73 2.43 18.07
CA ARG A 223 6.29 2.29 18.35
C ARG A 223 5.56 3.62 18.44
N LYS A 224 6.30 4.70 18.55
CA LYS A 224 5.83 6.09 18.48
C LYS A 224 6.41 6.72 17.22
N PRO A 225 5.69 7.65 16.59
CA PRO A 225 6.23 8.38 15.46
C PRO A 225 7.50 9.13 15.83
N VAL A 226 8.49 9.07 14.95
CA VAL A 226 9.77 9.80 15.07
C VAL A 226 9.87 10.81 13.93
N LEU A 227 10.36 12.01 14.22
CA LEU A 227 10.58 13.06 13.21
C LEU A 227 11.76 12.65 12.32
N LEU A 228 11.52 12.53 11.02
CA LEU A 228 12.54 12.20 10.04
C LEU A 228 13.18 13.45 9.46
N MET A 229 12.36 14.37 8.94
CA MET A 229 12.81 15.58 8.24
C MET A 229 11.76 16.69 8.33
N LYS A 230 12.19 17.94 8.18
CA LYS A 230 11.34 19.12 8.00
C LYS A 230 11.44 19.64 6.57
N ASN A 231 10.53 20.54 6.18
CA ASN A 231 10.46 21.15 4.85
C ASN A 231 10.22 20.14 3.73
N VAL A 232 9.54 19.03 4.04
CA VAL A 232 9.16 17.97 3.12
C VAL A 232 7.85 18.35 2.42
N LYS A 233 7.77 18.07 1.12
CA LYS A 233 6.60 18.27 0.27
C LYS A 233 5.81 16.98 0.04
N HIS A 234 6.53 15.86 -0.14
CA HIS A 234 5.92 14.53 -0.35
C HIS A 234 6.72 13.44 0.36
N VAL A 235 6.04 12.39 0.78
CA VAL A 235 6.64 11.20 1.40
C VAL A 235 6.26 9.94 0.62
N TYR A 236 7.19 9.00 0.53
CA TYR A 236 7.00 7.70 -0.10
C TYR A 236 7.62 6.62 0.76
N ALA A 237 7.01 5.46 0.77
CA ALA A 237 7.55 4.27 1.41
C ALA A 237 7.72 3.16 0.37
N ALA A 238 8.95 2.76 0.16
CA ALA A 238 9.30 1.58 -0.62
C ALA A 238 9.56 0.39 0.32
N THR A 239 9.81 -0.77 -0.24
CA THR A 239 9.96 -2.01 0.53
C THR A 239 11.01 -1.92 1.63
N ASN A 240 12.14 -1.27 1.38
CA ASN A 240 13.27 -1.14 2.31
C ASN A 240 13.78 0.30 2.41
N ALA A 241 12.98 1.27 1.98
CA ALA A 241 13.41 2.65 1.95
C ALA A 241 12.27 3.61 2.23
N THR A 242 12.63 4.78 2.73
CA THR A 242 11.75 5.95 2.85
C THR A 242 12.32 7.04 1.96
N LEU A 243 11.47 7.66 1.14
CA LEU A 243 11.85 8.77 0.30
C LEU A 243 11.08 10.02 0.73
N MET A 244 11.75 11.16 0.66
CA MET A 244 11.20 12.45 1.04
C MET A 244 11.61 13.49 0.00
N LEU A 245 10.63 14.07 -0.67
CA LEU A 245 10.84 15.16 -1.62
C LEU A 245 10.62 16.49 -0.90
N THR A 246 11.59 17.40 -0.96
CA THR A 246 11.49 18.71 -0.31
C THR A 246 10.80 19.74 -1.19
N ASN A 247 10.42 20.88 -0.61
CA ASN A 247 9.91 22.04 -1.36
C ASN A 247 10.94 22.64 -2.35
N LYS A 248 12.23 22.39 -2.12
CA LYS A 248 13.32 22.78 -3.05
C LYS A 248 13.51 21.79 -4.19
N LYS A 249 12.64 20.78 -4.35
CA LYS A 249 12.74 19.71 -5.34
C LYS A 249 13.95 18.78 -5.13
N GLU A 250 14.48 18.70 -3.92
CA GLU A 250 15.54 17.78 -3.53
C GLU A 250 14.90 16.47 -3.07
N LEU A 251 15.37 15.33 -3.58
CA LEU A 251 14.92 14.02 -3.15
C LEU A 251 15.93 13.44 -2.17
N TYR A 252 15.46 13.22 -0.95
CA TYR A 252 16.19 12.50 0.09
C TYR A 252 15.63 11.08 0.23
N TRP A 253 16.51 10.14 0.49
CA TRP A 253 16.11 8.77 0.76
C TRP A 253 16.96 8.17 1.87
N THR A 254 16.40 7.18 2.58
CA THR A 254 17.07 6.38 3.59
C THR A 254 16.61 4.93 3.47
N GLY A 255 17.49 3.99 3.73
CA GLY A 255 17.21 2.57 3.57
C GLY A 255 18.11 1.89 2.54
N SER A 256 17.80 0.64 2.18
CA SER A 256 18.55 -0.17 1.23
C SER A 256 18.32 0.28 -0.22
N GLN A 257 19.38 0.30 -0.99
CA GLN A 257 19.33 0.62 -2.43
C GLN A 257 18.76 -0.52 -3.30
N GLY A 258 18.49 -1.69 -2.69
CA GLY A 258 18.13 -2.89 -3.45
C GLY A 258 19.32 -3.54 -4.17
N TRP A 259 19.16 -4.78 -4.61
CA TRP A 259 20.21 -5.59 -5.26
C TRP A 259 20.49 -5.18 -6.72
N TYR A 260 19.77 -4.22 -7.27
CA TYR A 260 19.89 -3.82 -8.67
C TYR A 260 20.21 -2.33 -8.79
N GLY A 261 21.48 -2.05 -8.98
CA GLY A 261 21.99 -0.81 -9.54
C GLY A 261 21.89 0.41 -8.61
N GLY A 262 23.04 0.82 -8.08
CA GLY A 262 23.13 2.00 -7.27
C GLY A 262 22.67 3.25 -8.02
N CYS A 263 21.87 4.08 -7.37
CA CYS A 263 21.82 5.49 -7.68
C CYS A 263 23.12 6.10 -7.16
N GLU A 264 24.17 6.09 -7.99
CA GLU A 264 25.36 6.89 -7.72
C GLU A 264 24.95 8.36 -7.64
N GLY A 265 25.11 8.98 -6.49
CA GLY A 265 24.94 10.42 -6.33
C GLY A 265 23.89 10.91 -5.31
N ALA A 266 23.19 10.05 -4.60
CA ALA A 266 22.33 10.50 -3.52
C ALA A 266 23.17 10.90 -2.30
N LYS A 267 23.14 12.17 -1.93
CA LYS A 267 23.75 12.66 -0.69
C LYS A 267 22.88 12.21 0.50
N TYR A 268 23.51 11.60 1.48
CA TYR A 268 22.92 11.22 2.76
C TYR A 268 22.61 12.45 3.64
#